data_e08dffc74642993faf6a4c354047c262
#
_entry.id   e08dffc74642993faf6a4c354047c262
#
_cell.length_a   1.000
_cell.length_b   1.000
_cell.length_c   1.000
_cell.angle_alpha   90.00
_cell.angle_beta   90.00
_cell.angle_gamma   90.00
#
_symmetry.space_group_name_H-M   'P 1'
#
loop_
_entity.id
_entity.type
_entity.pdbx_description
1 polymer ?
#
loop_
_entity_poly.entity_id
_entity_poly.type
_entity_poly.pdbx_seq_one_letter_code
_entity_poly.pdbx_strand_id
1 'polypeptide(L)'
;MKKQVLFIALVVAITASLAAAPAAEAADTAKTVKVFLLAGQSNMEGKAPNTLLDYQAEDPKTKDLFKHLRKDGKWIVRDDVFIKFLERKGPLTIGYGSPDRTGAELEFGWMMGDRFDEPVVLIKAAWGGHSLFQQFCSPSRLPEKEKKFQQDMATWEKAHEAALQKGPKIRLRDPGNDRFKPQPYGSSYRAMLAEVKETFDNCETMFPALKGRKLELAGFVWFQGWNDQYGGAEKEYGSNMTHFIKDVRKDLGVPNLPFVIAAMGQNGSTPAAGPMLTIREAQMSMNDVPEFKGNVKAFRTDVLVDKATEEPSPTLVKNGELLKKPAGDGGYHYNGSPIWFTRIGHAMGEAMLELMKGQK
;
A
#
# COMPACT_ATOMS: atom_id res chain seq x y z
N MET A 1 63.87 -44.74 56.51
CA MET A 1 62.87 -45.04 55.44
C MET A 1 62.06 -43.82 55.16
N LYS A 2 62.40 -43.07 54.10
CA LYS A 2 61.69 -41.84 53.71
C LYS A 2 60.76 -42.16 52.50
N LYS A 3 59.46 -42.02 52.68
CA LYS A 3 58.51 -42.19 51.61
C LYS A 3 58.39 -40.82 50.83
N GLN A 4 58.74 -40.83 49.56
CA GLN A 4 58.47 -39.75 48.65
C GLN A 4 57.04 -39.84 48.17
N VAL A 5 56.30 -38.76 48.29
CA VAL A 5 54.95 -38.58 47.71
C VAL A 5 55.09 -37.80 46.39
N LEU A 6 54.70 -38.43 45.32
CA LEU A 6 54.71 -37.86 43.96
C LEU A 6 53.40 -37.07 43.74
N PHE A 7 53.50 -35.77 43.56
CA PHE A 7 52.39 -34.95 43.16
C PHE A 7 52.30 -34.93 41.61
N ILE A 8 51.24 -35.49 41.06
CA ILE A 8 50.93 -35.39 39.66
C ILE A 8 49.99 -34.11 39.47
N ALA A 9 50.54 -33.11 38.83
CA ALA A 9 49.75 -31.92 38.44
C ALA A 9 48.98 -32.21 37.13
N LEU A 10 47.68 -32.27 37.24
CA LEU A 10 46.78 -32.39 36.07
C LEU A 10 46.57 -30.99 35.45
N VAL A 11 47.16 -30.74 34.28
CA VAL A 11 46.93 -29.55 33.48
C VAL A 11 45.67 -29.79 32.64
N VAL A 12 44.57 -29.14 33.00
CA VAL A 12 43.35 -29.10 32.19
C VAL A 12 43.48 -27.97 31.15
N ALA A 13 43.73 -28.34 29.91
CA ALA A 13 43.68 -27.41 28.78
C ALA A 13 42.23 -27.12 28.43
N ILE A 14 41.73 -25.92 28.76
CA ILE A 14 40.44 -25.42 28.29
C ILE A 14 40.65 -24.92 26.86
N THR A 15 40.27 -25.71 25.86
CA THR A 15 40.14 -25.26 24.49
C THR A 15 38.85 -24.45 24.35
N ALA A 16 38.97 -23.11 24.29
CA ALA A 16 37.89 -22.25 23.92
C ALA A 16 37.55 -22.47 22.44
N SER A 17 36.49 -23.20 22.17
CA SER A 17 35.88 -23.24 20.84
C SER A 17 35.26 -21.87 20.55
N LEU A 18 35.95 -21.03 19.77
CA LEU A 18 35.31 -19.90 19.12
C LEU A 18 34.27 -20.48 18.16
N ALA A 19 33.02 -20.34 18.51
CA ALA A 19 31.92 -20.59 17.60
C ALA A 19 32.00 -19.55 16.48
N ALA A 20 32.48 -19.95 15.32
CA ALA A 20 32.31 -19.17 14.09
C ALA A 20 30.86 -19.32 13.63
N ALA A 21 30.03 -18.38 13.97
CA ALA A 21 28.73 -18.10 13.35
C ALA A 21 28.75 -16.65 12.87
N PRO A 22 28.08 -16.26 11.88
CA PRO A 22 27.51 -16.81 10.66
C PRO A 22 27.90 -15.97 9.41
N ALA A 23 29.02 -16.23 8.81
CA ALA A 23 29.41 -15.60 7.55
C ALA A 23 28.52 -16.04 6.35
N ALA A 24 27.84 -17.19 6.47
CA ALA A 24 26.95 -17.68 5.42
C ALA A 24 25.63 -16.92 5.32
N GLU A 25 25.05 -16.51 6.47
CA GLU A 25 23.79 -15.76 6.52
C GLU A 25 23.96 -14.32 6.03
N ALA A 26 25.06 -13.66 6.40
CA ALA A 26 25.39 -12.31 5.93
C ALA A 26 25.74 -12.25 4.42
N ALA A 27 26.31 -13.32 3.86
CA ALA A 27 26.63 -13.39 2.43
C ALA A 27 25.40 -13.63 1.55
N ASP A 28 24.31 -14.21 2.09
CA ASP A 28 23.07 -14.47 1.36
C ASP A 28 22.13 -13.22 1.39
N THR A 29 22.12 -12.45 2.47
CA THR A 29 21.37 -11.18 2.56
C THR A 29 21.87 -10.15 1.55
N ALA A 30 23.16 -10.06 1.27
CA ALA A 30 23.74 -9.16 0.27
C ALA A 30 23.23 -9.44 -1.17
N LYS A 31 22.62 -10.61 -1.41
CA LYS A 31 22.06 -11.02 -2.71
C LYS A 31 20.55 -10.91 -2.81
N THR A 32 19.89 -10.49 -1.74
CA THR A 32 18.42 -10.42 -1.68
C THR A 32 17.93 -9.00 -1.90
N VAL A 33 16.71 -8.86 -2.39
CA VAL A 33 15.95 -7.61 -2.51
C VAL A 33 14.61 -7.79 -1.78
N LYS A 34 14.29 -6.92 -0.87
CA LYS A 34 13.00 -6.94 -0.18
C LYS A 34 11.92 -6.27 -1.05
N VAL A 35 10.87 -7.01 -1.36
CA VAL A 35 9.78 -6.53 -2.22
C VAL A 35 8.52 -6.28 -1.39
N PHE A 36 7.92 -5.10 -1.52
CA PHE A 36 6.65 -4.76 -0.89
C PHE A 36 5.60 -4.44 -1.95
N LEU A 37 4.44 -5.08 -1.85
CA LEU A 37 3.29 -4.81 -2.72
C LEU A 37 2.36 -3.81 -2.05
N LEU A 38 2.11 -2.68 -2.72
CA LEU A 38 1.21 -1.61 -2.29
C LEU A 38 -0.02 -1.62 -3.20
N ALA A 39 -1.17 -2.04 -2.69
CA ALA A 39 -2.37 -2.19 -3.51
C ALA A 39 -3.56 -1.42 -2.95
N GLY A 40 -4.45 -0.96 -3.83
CA GLY A 40 -5.65 -0.23 -3.44
C GLY A 40 -6.25 0.63 -4.54
N GLN A 41 -6.89 1.72 -4.14
CA GLN A 41 -7.52 2.65 -5.07
C GLN A 41 -6.79 4.01 -5.11
N SER A 42 -7.49 5.08 -5.49
CA SER A 42 -6.92 6.43 -5.68
C SER A 42 -6.05 6.93 -4.51
N ASN A 43 -6.36 6.58 -3.28
CA ASN A 43 -5.53 6.97 -2.14
C ASN A 43 -4.21 6.20 -2.10
N MET A 44 -4.18 4.94 -2.54
CA MET A 44 -2.94 4.22 -2.75
C MET A 44 -2.18 4.71 -4.00
N GLU A 45 -2.90 5.16 -5.06
CA GLU A 45 -2.20 5.85 -6.16
C GLU A 45 -1.38 7.04 -5.64
N GLY A 46 -1.94 7.81 -4.67
CA GLY A 46 -1.35 9.04 -4.15
C GLY A 46 -1.93 10.29 -4.81
N LYS A 47 -2.46 11.19 -3.98
CA LYS A 47 -3.23 12.36 -4.43
C LYS A 47 -2.70 13.70 -3.89
N ALA A 48 -1.58 13.70 -3.19
CA ALA A 48 -0.94 14.93 -2.73
C ALA A 48 -0.19 15.63 -3.87
N PRO A 49 -0.57 16.85 -4.28
CA PRO A 49 0.13 17.59 -5.33
C PRO A 49 1.60 17.85 -4.95
N ASN A 50 2.52 17.62 -5.87
CA ASN A 50 3.94 17.88 -5.66
C ASN A 50 4.23 19.34 -5.33
N THR A 51 3.49 20.28 -5.95
CA THR A 51 3.61 21.72 -5.65
C THR A 51 3.23 22.08 -4.21
N LEU A 52 2.22 21.39 -3.65
CA LEU A 52 1.87 21.57 -2.24
C LEU A 52 2.89 20.91 -1.31
N LEU A 53 3.43 19.77 -1.72
CA LEU A 53 4.50 19.08 -1.02
C LEU A 53 5.76 19.95 -0.95
N ASP A 54 6.18 20.58 -2.07
CA ASP A 54 7.29 21.53 -2.13
C ASP A 54 7.08 22.69 -1.14
N TYR A 55 5.88 23.29 -1.18
CA TYR A 55 5.55 24.38 -0.26
C TYR A 55 5.63 23.97 1.21
N GLN A 56 5.00 22.85 1.58
CA GLN A 56 4.98 22.37 2.97
C GLN A 56 6.36 21.94 3.47
N ALA A 57 7.22 21.48 2.56
CA ALA A 57 8.60 21.13 2.89
C ALA A 57 9.51 22.36 3.13
N GLU A 58 9.04 23.56 2.80
CA GLU A 58 9.74 24.83 3.05
C GLU A 58 9.08 25.68 4.13
N ASP A 59 7.78 25.47 4.40
CA ASP A 59 7.04 26.21 5.43
C ASP A 59 7.64 25.91 6.82
N PRO A 60 8.06 26.96 7.60
CA PRO A 60 8.61 26.80 8.93
C PRO A 60 7.75 25.94 9.89
N LYS A 61 6.43 25.86 9.67
CA LYS A 61 5.52 25.11 10.53
C LYS A 61 5.47 23.63 10.22
N THR A 62 5.85 23.22 9.00
CA THR A 62 5.64 21.85 8.52
C THR A 62 6.90 21.18 7.96
N LYS A 63 7.94 21.96 7.63
CA LYS A 63 9.18 21.48 7.00
C LYS A 63 9.87 20.33 7.75
N ASP A 64 9.77 20.29 9.07
CA ASP A 64 10.44 19.28 9.87
C ASP A 64 9.90 17.87 9.60
N LEU A 65 8.65 17.75 9.15
CA LEU A 65 8.04 16.46 8.74
C LEU A 65 8.75 15.88 7.50
N PHE A 66 9.26 16.73 6.62
CA PHE A 66 9.86 16.33 5.34
C PHE A 66 11.39 16.40 5.33
N LYS A 67 12.01 16.80 6.45
CA LYS A 67 13.44 17.08 6.53
C LYS A 67 14.33 15.91 6.10
N HIS A 68 13.95 14.68 6.48
CA HIS A 68 14.70 13.47 6.13
C HIS A 68 14.58 13.10 4.65
N LEU A 69 13.55 13.58 3.95
CA LEU A 69 13.32 13.35 2.52
C LEU A 69 14.05 14.34 1.62
N ARG A 70 14.76 15.34 2.20
CA ARG A 70 15.40 16.42 1.46
C ARG A 70 16.87 16.59 1.84
N LYS A 71 17.68 16.97 0.85
CA LYS A 71 19.07 17.36 1.02
C LYS A 71 19.37 18.58 0.14
N ASP A 72 19.99 19.60 0.70
CA ASP A 72 20.38 20.83 -0.01
C ASP A 72 19.19 21.47 -0.77
N GLY A 73 18.01 21.50 -0.14
CA GLY A 73 16.79 22.04 -0.73
C GLY A 73 16.12 21.18 -1.81
N LYS A 74 16.65 20.00 -2.13
CA LYS A 74 16.13 19.08 -3.16
C LYS A 74 15.57 17.82 -2.54
N TRP A 75 14.59 17.22 -3.21
CA TRP A 75 14.12 15.88 -2.86
C TRP A 75 15.21 14.85 -3.15
N ILE A 76 15.42 13.98 -2.19
CA ILE A 76 16.38 12.88 -2.33
C ILE A 76 15.81 11.86 -3.31
N VAL A 77 16.65 11.36 -4.17
CA VAL A 77 16.42 10.20 -5.01
C VAL A 77 17.19 9.05 -4.37
N ARG A 78 16.46 8.02 -3.87
CA ARG A 78 17.08 6.86 -3.20
C ARG A 78 17.78 5.99 -4.25
N ASP A 79 18.95 5.49 -3.96
CA ASP A 79 19.70 4.55 -4.80
C ASP A 79 19.58 3.09 -4.35
N ASP A 80 18.96 2.87 -3.20
CA ASP A 80 18.71 1.59 -2.54
C ASP A 80 17.22 1.21 -2.49
N VAL A 81 16.31 2.14 -2.80
CA VAL A 81 14.86 1.90 -2.87
C VAL A 81 14.34 2.22 -4.26
N PHE A 82 13.68 1.26 -4.87
CA PHE A 82 13.11 1.37 -6.21
C PHE A 82 11.59 1.21 -6.16
N ILE A 83 10.90 1.77 -7.14
CA ILE A 83 9.45 1.67 -7.26
C ILE A 83 9.02 1.40 -8.69
N LYS A 84 8.03 0.51 -8.86
CA LYS A 84 7.25 0.36 -10.08
C LYS A 84 5.80 0.72 -9.78
N PHE A 85 5.24 1.65 -10.54
CA PHE A 85 3.82 1.98 -10.52
C PHE A 85 3.28 2.01 -11.95
N LEU A 86 2.63 0.91 -12.33
CA LEU A 86 2.22 0.67 -13.71
C LEU A 86 3.42 0.83 -14.66
N GLU A 87 3.30 1.69 -15.68
CA GLU A 87 4.37 1.94 -16.66
C GLU A 87 5.58 2.73 -16.11
N ARG A 88 5.42 3.39 -14.95
CA ARG A 88 6.49 4.20 -14.33
C ARG A 88 7.34 3.38 -13.38
N LYS A 89 8.66 3.52 -13.51
CA LYS A 89 9.63 2.81 -12.69
C LYS A 89 10.92 3.60 -12.53
N GLY A 90 11.59 3.40 -11.41
CA GLY A 90 12.87 4.05 -11.12
C GLY A 90 13.21 4.05 -9.63
N PRO A 91 14.25 4.79 -9.23
CA PRO A 91 14.58 5.02 -7.84
C PRO A 91 13.46 5.81 -7.15
N LEU A 92 13.24 5.55 -5.86
CA LEU A 92 12.18 6.21 -5.10
C LEU A 92 12.49 7.68 -4.88
N THR A 93 11.54 8.52 -5.24
CA THR A 93 11.48 9.96 -4.97
C THR A 93 10.04 10.43 -5.04
N ILE A 94 9.77 11.73 -5.03
CA ILE A 94 8.42 12.27 -5.26
C ILE A 94 7.90 11.96 -6.67
N GLY A 95 6.58 12.03 -6.87
CA GLY A 95 5.96 11.96 -8.20
C GLY A 95 5.47 10.57 -8.62
N TYR A 96 5.54 9.58 -7.75
CA TYR A 96 4.97 8.25 -8.02
C TYR A 96 3.48 8.13 -7.63
N GLY A 97 2.78 9.24 -7.43
CA GLY A 97 1.32 9.32 -7.30
C GLY A 97 0.59 9.35 -8.64
N SER A 98 -0.63 9.86 -8.70
CA SER A 98 -1.27 10.33 -9.95
C SER A 98 -0.40 11.40 -10.62
N PRO A 99 -0.65 11.80 -11.88
CA PRO A 99 0.18 12.80 -12.55
C PRO A 99 0.45 14.02 -11.65
N ASP A 100 1.74 14.36 -11.50
CA ASP A 100 2.24 15.46 -10.65
C ASP A 100 1.89 15.35 -9.15
N ARG A 101 1.72 14.14 -8.66
CA ARG A 101 1.34 13.85 -7.27
C ARG A 101 2.24 12.79 -6.63
N THR A 102 2.21 12.79 -5.31
CA THR A 102 2.88 11.80 -4.45
C THR A 102 1.86 11.22 -3.47
N GLY A 103 2.09 10.02 -2.98
CA GLY A 103 1.26 9.36 -1.99
C GLY A 103 2.06 8.83 -0.80
N ALA A 104 1.46 7.88 -0.09
CA ALA A 104 2.05 7.25 1.08
C ALA A 104 3.29 6.39 0.76
N GLU A 105 3.48 6.01 -0.51
CA GLU A 105 4.62 5.22 -0.98
C GLU A 105 5.97 5.86 -0.67
N LEU A 106 6.05 7.21 -0.68
CA LEU A 106 7.29 7.92 -0.45
C LEU A 106 7.83 7.66 0.96
N GLU A 107 7.02 7.92 1.97
CA GLU A 107 7.43 7.73 3.37
C GLU A 107 7.54 6.25 3.74
N PHE A 108 6.60 5.41 3.28
CA PHE A 108 6.68 3.97 3.48
C PHE A 108 7.98 3.39 2.93
N GLY A 109 8.31 3.72 1.67
CA GLY A 109 9.53 3.22 1.04
C GLY A 109 10.78 3.76 1.69
N TRP A 110 10.76 5.02 2.16
CA TRP A 110 11.86 5.59 2.93
C TRP A 110 12.15 4.77 4.19
N MET A 111 11.12 4.50 4.99
CA MET A 111 11.26 3.70 6.21
C MET A 111 11.75 2.28 5.95
N MET A 112 11.30 1.67 4.85
CA MET A 112 11.78 0.33 4.47
C MET A 112 13.25 0.35 4.06
N GLY A 113 13.68 1.35 3.27
CA GLY A 113 15.08 1.51 2.90
C GLY A 113 16.01 1.76 4.11
N ASP A 114 15.56 2.57 5.08
CA ASP A 114 16.35 2.82 6.30
C ASP A 114 16.40 1.60 7.25
N ARG A 115 15.46 0.66 7.09
CA ARG A 115 15.38 -0.53 7.96
C ARG A 115 16.22 -1.70 7.48
N PHE A 116 16.37 -1.87 6.17
CA PHE A 116 17.04 -3.01 5.58
C PHE A 116 18.38 -2.62 4.97
N ASP A 117 19.38 -3.46 5.13
CA ASP A 117 20.65 -3.35 4.43
C ASP A 117 20.50 -3.81 2.95
N GLU A 118 19.48 -4.65 2.69
CA GLU A 118 19.12 -5.08 1.34
C GLU A 118 18.37 -3.97 0.60
N PRO A 119 18.56 -3.85 -0.72
CA PRO A 119 17.74 -2.97 -1.54
C PRO A 119 16.24 -3.31 -1.42
N VAL A 120 15.41 -2.31 -1.57
CA VAL A 120 13.95 -2.42 -1.49
C VAL A 120 13.32 -2.14 -2.86
N VAL A 121 12.32 -2.93 -3.24
CA VAL A 121 11.46 -2.67 -4.39
C VAL A 121 10.02 -2.53 -3.92
N LEU A 122 9.38 -1.43 -4.29
CA LEU A 122 7.95 -1.22 -4.11
C LEU A 122 7.23 -1.52 -5.43
N ILE A 123 6.27 -2.44 -5.40
CA ILE A 123 5.35 -2.67 -6.51
C ILE A 123 4.03 -2.01 -6.14
N LYS A 124 3.65 -0.94 -6.85
CA LYS A 124 2.40 -0.25 -6.59
C LYS A 124 1.35 -0.59 -7.64
N ALA A 125 0.28 -1.26 -7.20
CA ALA A 125 -0.85 -1.73 -8.01
C ALA A 125 -2.14 -1.08 -7.52
N ALA A 126 -2.46 0.10 -8.05
CA ALA A 126 -3.58 0.90 -7.58
C ALA A 126 -4.32 1.56 -8.73
N TRP A 127 -5.66 1.57 -8.65
CA TRP A 127 -6.54 2.16 -9.67
C TRP A 127 -7.68 2.95 -9.02
N GLY A 128 -7.82 4.21 -9.42
CA GLY A 128 -8.85 5.10 -8.91
C GLY A 128 -10.27 4.57 -9.16
N GLY A 129 -11.13 4.68 -8.16
CA GLY A 129 -12.54 4.27 -8.28
C GLY A 129 -12.80 2.77 -8.15
N HIS A 130 -11.80 1.94 -7.88
CA HIS A 130 -11.96 0.49 -7.80
C HIS A 130 -12.33 0.03 -6.38
N SER A 131 -13.27 -0.95 -6.32
CA SER A 131 -13.79 -1.52 -5.08
C SER A 131 -13.20 -2.90 -4.80
N LEU A 132 -13.20 -3.28 -3.52
CA LEU A 132 -12.91 -4.65 -3.10
C LEU A 132 -14.03 -5.60 -3.54
N PHE A 133 -15.28 -5.10 -3.53
CA PHE A 133 -16.47 -5.85 -3.95
C PHE A 133 -16.40 -6.33 -5.39
N GLN A 134 -15.89 -5.50 -6.33
CA GLN A 134 -15.94 -5.80 -7.76
C GLN A 134 -14.55 -5.99 -8.37
N GLN A 135 -13.77 -4.91 -8.52
CA GLN A 135 -12.51 -4.97 -9.29
C GLN A 135 -11.42 -5.78 -8.57
N PHE A 136 -11.34 -5.67 -7.24
CA PHE A 136 -10.43 -6.47 -6.43
C PHE A 136 -11.06 -7.74 -5.86
N CYS A 137 -12.26 -8.14 -6.35
CA CYS A 137 -12.88 -9.40 -5.97
C CYS A 137 -11.90 -10.56 -6.16
N SER A 138 -11.61 -11.29 -5.09
CA SER A 138 -10.63 -12.35 -5.08
C SER A 138 -11.21 -13.69 -5.62
N PRO A 139 -10.36 -14.61 -6.08
CA PRO A 139 -10.80 -15.84 -6.77
C PRO A 139 -11.82 -16.67 -6.01
N SER A 140 -11.68 -16.81 -4.69
CA SER A 140 -12.61 -17.60 -3.87
C SER A 140 -14.02 -17.01 -3.79
N ARG A 141 -14.20 -15.71 -4.13
CA ARG A 141 -15.50 -15.03 -4.19
C ARG A 141 -16.11 -14.98 -5.60
N LEU A 142 -15.32 -15.26 -6.65
CA LEU A 142 -15.77 -15.16 -8.05
C LEU A 142 -16.97 -16.05 -8.38
N PRO A 143 -17.08 -17.31 -7.92
CA PRO A 143 -18.21 -18.18 -8.31
C PRO A 143 -19.59 -17.60 -7.95
N GLU A 144 -19.71 -16.91 -6.81
CA GLU A 144 -20.95 -16.24 -6.41
C GLU A 144 -21.24 -15.00 -7.25
N LYS A 145 -20.19 -14.26 -7.61
CA LYS A 145 -20.27 -13.00 -8.35
C LYS A 145 -20.52 -13.21 -9.84
N GLU A 146 -20.04 -14.30 -10.42
CA GLU A 146 -20.21 -14.61 -11.83
C GLU A 146 -21.68 -14.73 -12.22
N LYS A 147 -22.47 -15.42 -11.42
CA LYS A 147 -23.93 -15.54 -11.67
C LYS A 147 -24.61 -14.17 -11.69
N LYS A 148 -24.24 -13.29 -10.75
CA LYS A 148 -24.75 -11.93 -10.70
C LYS A 148 -24.32 -11.13 -11.94
N PHE A 149 -23.06 -11.22 -12.33
CA PHE A 149 -22.52 -10.54 -13.51
C PHE A 149 -23.30 -10.94 -14.78
N GLN A 150 -23.54 -12.22 -14.99
CA GLN A 150 -24.31 -12.69 -16.16
C GLN A 150 -25.76 -12.16 -16.16
N GLN A 151 -26.40 -12.07 -14.99
CA GLN A 151 -27.74 -11.50 -14.87
C GLN A 151 -27.73 -9.99 -15.16
N ASP A 152 -26.77 -9.26 -14.64
CA ASP A 152 -26.62 -7.82 -14.83
C ASP A 152 -26.31 -7.52 -16.31
N MET A 153 -25.45 -8.31 -16.96
CA MET A 153 -25.14 -8.21 -18.38
C MET A 153 -26.38 -8.41 -19.25
N ALA A 154 -27.12 -9.49 -19.04
CA ALA A 154 -28.35 -9.74 -19.81
C ALA A 154 -29.39 -8.62 -19.64
N THR A 155 -29.49 -8.06 -18.44
CA THR A 155 -30.38 -6.93 -18.15
C THR A 155 -29.90 -5.67 -18.87
N TRP A 156 -28.60 -5.38 -18.84
CA TRP A 156 -28.00 -4.24 -19.52
C TRP A 156 -28.15 -4.37 -21.04
N GLU A 157 -27.83 -5.52 -21.63
CA GLU A 157 -27.93 -5.76 -23.07
C GLU A 157 -29.34 -5.50 -23.59
N LYS A 158 -30.37 -5.99 -22.90
CA LYS A 158 -31.77 -5.73 -23.24
C LYS A 158 -32.12 -4.24 -23.17
N ALA A 159 -31.66 -3.55 -22.13
CA ALA A 159 -31.90 -2.13 -21.96
C ALA A 159 -31.13 -1.28 -23.00
N HIS A 160 -29.90 -1.69 -23.31
CA HIS A 160 -29.05 -1.05 -24.32
C HIS A 160 -29.66 -1.15 -25.72
N GLU A 161 -30.10 -2.36 -26.12
CA GLU A 161 -30.77 -2.57 -27.39
C GLU A 161 -32.04 -1.72 -27.52
N ALA A 162 -32.88 -1.71 -26.47
CA ALA A 162 -34.09 -0.90 -26.44
C ALA A 162 -33.80 0.62 -26.51
N ALA A 163 -32.69 1.08 -25.93
CA ALA A 163 -32.27 2.48 -26.00
C ALA A 163 -31.76 2.88 -27.40
N LEU A 164 -30.98 2.02 -28.05
CA LEU A 164 -30.51 2.23 -29.42
C LEU A 164 -31.65 2.33 -30.42
N GLN A 165 -32.74 1.57 -30.25
CA GLN A 165 -33.93 1.65 -31.09
C GLN A 165 -34.66 2.98 -30.96
N LYS A 166 -34.49 3.72 -29.87
CA LYS A 166 -35.11 5.07 -29.65
C LYS A 166 -34.36 6.21 -30.32
N GLY A 167 -33.20 5.96 -30.94
CA GLY A 167 -32.40 6.93 -31.66
C GLY A 167 -31.11 7.36 -30.97
N PRO A 168 -30.22 8.10 -31.66
CA PRO A 168 -28.80 8.27 -31.28
C PRO A 168 -28.50 9.16 -30.07
N LYS A 169 -29.51 9.79 -29.45
CA LYS A 169 -29.27 10.67 -28.28
C LYS A 169 -29.32 9.87 -26.97
N ILE A 170 -28.28 9.10 -26.75
CA ILE A 170 -28.06 8.43 -25.45
C ILE A 170 -27.61 9.48 -24.44
N ARG A 171 -28.42 9.76 -23.42
CA ARG A 171 -28.10 10.68 -22.34
C ARG A 171 -27.10 10.03 -21.37
N LEU A 172 -26.32 10.84 -20.63
CA LEU A 172 -25.32 10.36 -19.65
C LEU A 172 -25.87 9.40 -18.59
N ARG A 173 -27.20 9.33 -18.37
CA ARG A 173 -27.88 8.42 -17.43
C ARG A 173 -28.77 7.40 -18.12
N ASP A 174 -28.62 7.23 -19.42
CA ASP A 174 -29.39 6.25 -20.17
C ASP A 174 -28.79 4.86 -19.94
N PRO A 175 -29.62 3.83 -19.64
CA PRO A 175 -29.15 2.43 -19.52
C PRO A 175 -28.44 1.92 -20.76
N GLY A 176 -28.71 2.49 -21.94
CA GLY A 176 -28.00 2.16 -23.19
C GLY A 176 -26.60 2.74 -23.30
N ASN A 177 -26.12 3.53 -22.33
CA ASN A 177 -24.78 4.09 -22.36
C ASN A 177 -23.76 3.02 -21.96
N ASP A 178 -22.72 2.81 -22.78
CA ASP A 178 -21.62 1.86 -22.52
C ASP A 178 -20.89 2.08 -21.19
N ARG A 179 -20.93 3.29 -20.66
CA ARG A 179 -20.38 3.60 -19.34
C ARG A 179 -21.02 2.78 -18.21
N PHE A 180 -22.26 2.34 -18.39
CA PHE A 180 -22.99 1.52 -17.41
C PHE A 180 -22.94 0.01 -17.71
N LYS A 181 -22.17 -0.39 -18.73
CA LYS A 181 -21.97 -1.79 -19.03
C LYS A 181 -21.32 -2.48 -17.83
N PRO A 182 -21.93 -3.56 -17.31
CA PRO A 182 -21.32 -4.32 -16.23
C PRO A 182 -19.91 -4.77 -16.58
N GLN A 183 -19.00 -4.64 -15.64
CA GLN A 183 -17.62 -5.05 -15.81
C GLN A 183 -17.37 -6.38 -15.08
N PRO A 184 -16.50 -7.26 -15.61
CA PRO A 184 -16.17 -8.51 -14.96
C PRO A 184 -15.57 -8.29 -13.57
N TYR A 185 -15.88 -9.18 -12.65
CA TYR A 185 -15.27 -9.16 -11.32
C TYR A 185 -13.80 -9.57 -11.36
N GLY A 186 -13.02 -9.09 -10.40
CA GLY A 186 -11.63 -9.49 -10.19
C GLY A 186 -10.62 -8.94 -11.19
N SER A 187 -10.96 -7.92 -11.97
CA SER A 187 -10.06 -7.33 -12.98
C SER A 187 -8.77 -6.77 -12.35
N SER A 188 -8.90 -5.97 -11.28
CA SER A 188 -7.73 -5.39 -10.59
C SER A 188 -6.99 -6.41 -9.73
N TYR A 189 -7.68 -7.42 -9.21
CA TYR A 189 -6.99 -8.53 -8.55
C TYR A 189 -6.01 -9.22 -9.51
N ARG A 190 -6.49 -9.58 -10.71
CA ARG A 190 -5.62 -10.18 -11.76
C ARG A 190 -4.53 -9.23 -12.24
N ALA A 191 -4.86 -7.96 -12.44
CA ALA A 191 -3.87 -6.96 -12.84
C ALA A 191 -2.78 -6.76 -11.78
N MET A 192 -3.14 -6.75 -10.50
CA MET A 192 -2.20 -6.68 -9.38
C MET A 192 -1.20 -7.86 -9.39
N LEU A 193 -1.69 -9.08 -9.59
CA LEU A 193 -0.82 -10.25 -9.72
C LEU A 193 0.07 -10.18 -10.96
N ALA A 194 -0.44 -9.63 -12.07
CA ALA A 194 0.35 -9.42 -13.28
C ALA A 194 1.48 -8.40 -13.06
N GLU A 195 1.23 -7.30 -12.33
CA GLU A 195 2.27 -6.33 -11.93
C GLU A 195 3.39 -6.98 -11.11
N VAL A 196 3.03 -7.87 -10.18
CA VAL A 196 4.01 -8.64 -9.39
C VAL A 196 4.81 -9.55 -10.31
N LYS A 197 4.13 -10.36 -11.12
CA LYS A 197 4.80 -11.29 -12.04
C LYS A 197 5.74 -10.56 -12.99
N GLU A 198 5.28 -9.50 -13.62
CA GLU A 198 6.09 -8.70 -14.54
C GLU A 198 7.35 -8.14 -13.87
N THR A 199 7.20 -7.65 -12.62
CA THR A 199 8.33 -7.11 -11.86
C THR A 199 9.35 -8.20 -11.53
N PHE A 200 8.88 -9.38 -11.09
CA PHE A 200 9.75 -10.50 -10.76
C PHE A 200 10.48 -11.05 -12.01
N ASP A 201 9.77 -11.16 -13.12
CA ASP A 201 10.36 -11.67 -14.38
C ASP A 201 11.38 -10.70 -15.01
N ASN A 202 11.19 -9.39 -14.81
CA ASN A 202 11.96 -8.35 -15.52
C ASN A 202 12.72 -7.39 -14.59
N CYS A 203 12.94 -7.74 -13.34
CA CYS A 203 13.54 -6.86 -12.33
C CYS A 203 14.90 -6.30 -12.78
N GLU A 204 15.76 -7.14 -13.30
CA GLU A 204 17.11 -6.73 -13.75
C GLU A 204 17.07 -5.74 -14.93
N THR A 205 16.09 -5.89 -15.81
CA THR A 205 15.87 -4.96 -16.93
C THR A 205 15.27 -3.63 -16.43
N MET A 206 14.35 -3.71 -15.48
CA MET A 206 13.71 -2.54 -14.89
C MET A 206 14.65 -1.74 -14.00
N PHE A 207 15.46 -2.44 -13.23
CA PHE A 207 16.38 -1.91 -12.22
C PHE A 207 17.76 -2.55 -12.35
N PRO A 208 18.61 -2.09 -13.30
CA PRO A 208 19.92 -2.70 -13.56
C PRO A 208 20.84 -2.79 -12.32
N ALA A 209 20.65 -1.90 -11.33
CA ALA A 209 21.37 -1.93 -10.06
C ALA A 209 21.07 -3.19 -9.22
N LEU A 210 19.99 -3.91 -9.53
CA LEU A 210 19.56 -5.12 -8.80
C LEU A 210 19.96 -6.42 -9.54
N LYS A 211 20.80 -6.34 -10.56
CA LYS A 211 21.20 -7.50 -11.35
C LYS A 211 21.83 -8.59 -10.49
N GLY A 212 21.39 -9.82 -10.71
CA GLY A 212 21.88 -11.02 -10.02
C GLY A 212 21.35 -11.19 -8.60
N ARG A 213 20.40 -10.35 -8.16
CA ARG A 213 19.78 -10.43 -6.83
C ARG A 213 18.48 -11.23 -6.86
N LYS A 214 18.19 -11.96 -5.77
CA LYS A 214 16.95 -12.70 -5.59
C LYS A 214 15.87 -11.78 -5.00
N LEU A 215 14.71 -11.74 -5.61
CA LEU A 215 13.56 -11.02 -5.06
C LEU A 215 12.86 -11.85 -3.98
N GLU A 216 12.55 -11.22 -2.85
CA GLU A 216 11.80 -11.79 -1.73
C GLU A 216 10.60 -10.91 -1.43
N LEU A 217 9.39 -11.44 -1.62
CA LEU A 217 8.18 -10.72 -1.24
C LEU A 217 8.08 -10.66 0.29
N ALA A 218 8.22 -9.47 0.84
CA ALA A 218 8.39 -9.20 2.26
C ALA A 218 7.14 -8.64 2.95
N GLY A 219 6.20 -8.06 2.19
CA GLY A 219 4.98 -7.51 2.78
C GLY A 219 3.98 -7.00 1.76
N PHE A 220 2.75 -6.82 2.23
CA PHE A 220 1.62 -6.30 1.48
C PHE A 220 0.98 -5.14 2.24
N VAL A 221 0.68 -4.04 1.56
CA VAL A 221 -0.03 -2.88 2.12
C VAL A 221 -1.30 -2.62 1.34
N TRP A 222 -2.42 -2.53 2.05
CA TRP A 222 -3.74 -2.25 1.49
C TRP A 222 -4.25 -0.87 1.89
N PHE A 223 -4.63 -0.05 0.89
CA PHE A 223 -5.22 1.26 1.12
C PHE A 223 -6.38 1.52 0.17
N GLN A 224 -7.57 1.05 0.56
CA GLN A 224 -8.79 1.06 -0.25
C GLN A 224 -10.01 1.05 0.69
N GLY A 225 -11.19 1.42 0.19
CA GLY A 225 -12.47 1.33 0.92
C GLY A 225 -13.54 2.26 0.38
N TRP A 226 -13.18 3.43 -0.16
CA TRP A 226 -14.14 4.47 -0.54
C TRP A 226 -15.23 3.97 -1.50
N ASN A 227 -14.87 3.18 -2.49
CA ASN A 227 -15.82 2.74 -3.53
C ASN A 227 -16.74 1.60 -3.08
N ASP A 228 -16.47 1.00 -1.93
CA ASP A 228 -17.35 -0.01 -1.33
C ASP A 228 -18.47 0.58 -0.46
N GLN A 229 -18.59 1.93 -0.37
CA GLN A 229 -19.68 2.61 0.33
C GLN A 229 -21.01 2.60 -0.42
N TYR A 230 -21.03 2.07 -1.64
CA TYR A 230 -22.17 2.17 -2.55
C TYR A 230 -22.77 0.79 -2.85
N GLY A 231 -24.08 0.78 -3.07
CA GLY A 231 -24.79 -0.43 -3.53
C GLY A 231 -24.87 -1.58 -2.53
N GLY A 232 -24.60 -1.32 -1.25
CA GLY A 232 -24.61 -2.35 -0.21
C GLY A 232 -23.31 -3.15 -0.08
N ALA A 233 -22.25 -2.77 -0.84
CA ALA A 233 -20.96 -3.47 -0.83
C ALA A 233 -20.26 -3.39 0.52
N GLU A 234 -20.52 -2.34 1.31
CA GLU A 234 -20.01 -2.18 2.67
C GLU A 234 -20.36 -3.35 3.59
N LYS A 235 -21.49 -4.01 3.36
CA LYS A 235 -21.96 -5.13 4.18
C LYS A 235 -21.15 -6.40 3.98
N GLU A 236 -20.52 -6.54 2.81
CA GLU A 236 -19.70 -7.69 2.46
C GLU A 236 -18.19 -7.41 2.68
N TYR A 237 -17.81 -6.18 3.04
CA TYR A 237 -16.41 -5.77 3.05
C TYR A 237 -15.53 -6.65 3.93
N GLY A 238 -15.94 -6.97 5.15
CA GLY A 238 -15.19 -7.82 6.07
C GLY A 238 -14.96 -9.24 5.53
N SER A 239 -16.02 -9.85 4.98
CA SER A 239 -15.92 -11.16 4.33
C SER A 239 -14.99 -11.10 3.11
N ASN A 240 -15.18 -10.11 2.24
CA ASN A 240 -14.33 -9.94 1.04
C ASN A 240 -12.86 -9.71 1.41
N MET A 241 -12.58 -8.94 2.47
CA MET A 241 -11.21 -8.70 2.94
C MET A 241 -10.56 -9.98 3.48
N THR A 242 -11.30 -10.77 4.24
CA THR A 242 -10.81 -12.08 4.74
C THR A 242 -10.42 -13.00 3.58
N HIS A 243 -11.28 -13.12 2.57
CA HIS A 243 -11.00 -13.91 1.37
C HIS A 243 -9.83 -13.33 0.58
N PHE A 244 -9.78 -12.01 0.42
CA PHE A 244 -8.72 -11.32 -0.31
C PHE A 244 -7.33 -11.58 0.30
N ILE A 245 -7.18 -11.48 1.62
CA ILE A 245 -5.92 -11.75 2.31
C ILE A 245 -5.47 -13.20 2.07
N LYS A 246 -6.39 -14.16 2.21
CA LYS A 246 -6.10 -15.59 2.00
C LYS A 246 -5.69 -15.90 0.57
N ASP A 247 -6.46 -15.39 -0.39
CA ASP A 247 -6.22 -15.63 -1.81
C ASP A 247 -4.91 -14.98 -2.26
N VAL A 248 -4.63 -13.75 -1.83
CA VAL A 248 -3.35 -13.07 -2.12
C VAL A 248 -2.16 -13.87 -1.61
N ARG A 249 -2.22 -14.37 -0.37
CA ARG A 249 -1.15 -15.21 0.20
C ARG A 249 -0.96 -16.52 -0.56
N LYS A 250 -2.06 -17.15 -0.94
CA LYS A 250 -2.06 -18.38 -1.72
C LYS A 250 -1.46 -18.16 -3.11
N ASP A 251 -1.94 -17.15 -3.83
CA ASP A 251 -1.56 -16.91 -5.22
C ASP A 251 -0.13 -16.37 -5.35
N LEU A 252 0.36 -15.66 -4.34
CA LEU A 252 1.75 -15.21 -4.25
C LEU A 252 2.70 -16.25 -3.62
N GLY A 253 2.18 -17.36 -3.11
CA GLY A 253 2.97 -18.44 -2.53
C GLY A 253 3.64 -18.10 -1.20
N VAL A 254 3.13 -17.10 -0.46
CA VAL A 254 3.67 -16.65 0.83
C VAL A 254 2.59 -16.71 1.91
N PRO A 255 2.38 -17.87 2.58
CA PRO A 255 1.25 -18.11 3.48
C PRO A 255 1.15 -17.13 4.65
N ASN A 256 2.27 -16.66 5.17
CA ASN A 256 2.35 -15.74 6.31
C ASN A 256 2.77 -14.32 5.90
N LEU A 257 2.57 -13.93 4.64
CA LEU A 257 2.92 -12.59 4.16
C LEU A 257 2.38 -11.52 5.11
N PRO A 258 3.24 -10.67 5.71
CA PRO A 258 2.80 -9.52 6.49
C PRO A 258 1.83 -8.65 5.70
N PHE A 259 0.68 -8.36 6.29
CA PHE A 259 -0.40 -7.65 5.61
C PHE A 259 -0.84 -6.44 6.43
N VAL A 260 -0.58 -5.23 5.94
CA VAL A 260 -0.95 -3.98 6.60
C VAL A 260 -2.18 -3.38 5.92
N ILE A 261 -3.15 -2.93 6.71
CA ILE A 261 -4.38 -2.29 6.24
C ILE A 261 -4.44 -0.86 6.80
N ALA A 262 -4.34 0.13 5.91
CA ALA A 262 -4.64 1.52 6.24
C ALA A 262 -6.16 1.72 6.17
N ALA A 263 -6.83 1.63 7.32
CA ALA A 263 -8.29 1.71 7.42
C ALA A 263 -8.79 3.13 7.08
N MET A 264 -9.95 3.19 6.43
CA MET A 264 -10.58 4.44 5.99
C MET A 264 -10.64 5.50 7.10
N GLY A 265 -10.25 6.73 6.76
CA GLY A 265 -10.21 7.84 7.70
C GLY A 265 -10.37 9.22 7.05
N GLN A 266 -10.97 9.29 5.85
CA GLN A 266 -11.19 10.54 5.13
C GLN A 266 -12.14 11.51 5.86
N ASN A 267 -12.85 11.03 6.87
CA ASN A 267 -13.67 11.83 7.76
C ASN A 267 -12.85 12.74 8.70
N GLY A 268 -11.55 12.49 8.87
CA GLY A 268 -10.69 13.27 9.75
C GLY A 268 -11.20 13.32 11.19
N SER A 269 -11.31 14.52 11.74
CA SER A 269 -11.81 14.76 13.12
C SER A 269 -13.33 14.55 13.25
N THR A 270 -14.07 14.51 12.15
CA THR A 270 -15.52 14.22 12.18
C THR A 270 -15.74 12.73 12.44
N PRO A 271 -16.66 12.31 13.33
CA PRO A 271 -16.97 10.91 13.51
C PRO A 271 -17.44 10.25 12.22
N ALA A 272 -16.88 9.08 11.88
CA ALA A 272 -17.37 8.30 10.74
C ALA A 272 -18.78 7.74 11.06
N ALA A 273 -19.63 7.68 10.03
CA ALA A 273 -20.98 7.16 10.12
C ALA A 273 -21.37 6.38 8.85
N GLY A 274 -22.47 5.62 8.94
CA GLY A 274 -23.00 4.87 7.80
C GLY A 274 -22.00 3.90 7.16
N PRO A 275 -22.02 3.76 5.83
CA PRO A 275 -21.16 2.81 5.11
C PRO A 275 -19.66 3.00 5.39
N MET A 276 -19.19 4.23 5.57
CA MET A 276 -17.80 4.50 5.93
C MET A 276 -17.41 3.86 7.26
N LEU A 277 -18.26 4.00 8.29
CA LEU A 277 -18.04 3.38 9.59
C LEU A 277 -18.01 1.86 9.46
N THR A 278 -18.99 1.29 8.76
CA THR A 278 -19.08 -0.17 8.53
C THR A 278 -17.80 -0.72 7.89
N ILE A 279 -17.29 -0.06 6.84
CA ILE A 279 -16.06 -0.49 6.17
C ILE A 279 -14.86 -0.35 7.11
N ARG A 280 -14.73 0.76 7.83
CA ARG A 280 -13.63 0.97 8.76
C ARG A 280 -13.61 -0.07 9.87
N GLU A 281 -14.77 -0.37 10.45
CA GLU A 281 -14.90 -1.42 11.46
C GLU A 281 -14.53 -2.80 10.89
N ALA A 282 -14.97 -3.11 9.69
CA ALA A 282 -14.59 -4.33 8.99
C ALA A 282 -13.08 -4.41 8.73
N GLN A 283 -12.44 -3.31 8.37
CA GLN A 283 -10.98 -3.24 8.20
C GLN A 283 -10.25 -3.45 9.52
N MET A 284 -10.69 -2.77 10.58
CA MET A 284 -10.09 -2.88 11.90
C MET A 284 -10.27 -4.26 12.52
N SER A 285 -11.41 -4.93 12.28
CA SER A 285 -11.70 -6.27 12.79
C SER A 285 -10.75 -7.35 12.25
N MET A 286 -9.98 -7.07 11.18
CA MET A 286 -8.95 -8.00 10.70
C MET A 286 -7.84 -8.24 11.72
N ASN A 287 -7.64 -7.32 12.68
CA ASN A 287 -6.72 -7.52 13.81
C ASN A 287 -7.17 -8.64 14.77
N ASP A 288 -8.48 -8.93 14.80
CA ASP A 288 -9.09 -9.84 15.75
C ASP A 288 -9.37 -11.23 15.16
N VAL A 289 -9.14 -11.39 13.86
CA VAL A 289 -9.28 -12.69 13.18
C VAL A 289 -8.17 -13.62 13.67
N PRO A 290 -8.50 -14.76 14.33
CA PRO A 290 -7.48 -15.63 14.95
C PRO A 290 -6.38 -16.08 14.00
N GLU A 291 -6.74 -16.38 12.75
CA GLU A 291 -5.84 -16.82 11.68
C GLU A 291 -4.86 -15.72 11.24
N PHE A 292 -5.20 -14.46 11.48
CA PHE A 292 -4.40 -13.28 11.08
C PHE A 292 -3.53 -12.72 12.20
N LYS A 293 -3.63 -13.31 13.38
CA LYS A 293 -2.89 -12.83 14.55
C LYS A 293 -1.38 -12.88 14.31
N GLY A 294 -0.73 -11.72 14.45
CA GLY A 294 0.72 -11.57 14.29
C GLY A 294 1.19 -11.45 12.83
N ASN A 295 0.28 -11.53 11.84
CA ASN A 295 0.64 -11.37 10.42
C ASN A 295 -0.30 -10.44 9.64
N VAL A 296 -1.32 -9.85 10.29
CA VAL A 296 -2.13 -8.74 9.77
C VAL A 296 -2.18 -7.62 10.80
N LYS A 297 -2.07 -6.37 10.34
CA LYS A 297 -2.19 -5.17 11.16
C LYS A 297 -3.03 -4.12 10.44
N ALA A 298 -4.18 -3.80 10.99
CA ALA A 298 -5.00 -2.66 10.57
C ALA A 298 -4.82 -1.49 11.53
N PHE A 299 -4.73 -0.27 10.99
CA PHE A 299 -4.65 0.96 11.78
C PHE A 299 -5.56 2.04 11.21
N ARG A 300 -5.99 2.98 12.06
CA ARG A 300 -6.87 4.08 11.68
C ARG A 300 -6.10 5.23 11.07
N THR A 301 -6.55 5.72 9.91
CA THR A 301 -5.92 6.86 9.22
C THR A 301 -6.55 8.21 9.56
N ASP A 302 -7.76 8.24 10.12
CA ASP A 302 -8.43 9.46 10.57
C ASP A 302 -7.72 10.13 11.76
N VAL A 303 -7.11 9.36 12.66
CA VAL A 303 -6.34 9.90 13.79
C VAL A 303 -5.05 10.61 13.37
N LEU A 304 -4.62 10.43 12.13
CA LEU A 304 -3.42 11.03 11.54
C LEU A 304 -3.74 12.34 10.79
N VAL A 305 -4.97 12.83 10.89
CA VAL A 305 -5.47 13.97 10.13
C VAL A 305 -4.54 15.18 10.16
N ASP A 306 -4.41 15.81 9.01
CA ASP A 306 -3.85 17.15 8.91
C ASP A 306 -4.97 18.16 9.22
N LYS A 307 -5.04 18.59 10.49
CA LYS A 307 -6.10 19.49 10.97
C LYS A 307 -6.16 20.81 10.21
N ALA A 308 -5.07 21.27 9.62
CA ALA A 308 -5.07 22.47 8.81
C ALA A 308 -5.95 22.35 7.55
N THR A 309 -6.21 21.12 7.09
CA THR A 309 -7.10 20.88 5.93
C THR A 309 -8.58 20.89 6.30
N GLU A 310 -8.91 20.83 7.59
CA GLU A 310 -10.28 20.87 8.11
C GLU A 310 -10.79 22.30 8.34
N GLU A 311 -9.88 23.26 8.44
CA GLU A 311 -10.20 24.66 8.58
C GLU A 311 -10.84 25.20 7.28
N PRO A 312 -11.81 26.12 7.37
CA PRO A 312 -12.37 26.79 6.20
C PRO A 312 -11.24 27.42 5.39
N SER A 313 -11.03 26.91 4.19
CA SER A 313 -9.94 27.38 3.33
C SER A 313 -10.10 28.87 3.07
N PRO A 314 -9.12 29.71 3.41
CA PRO A 314 -9.13 31.08 2.93
C PRO A 314 -9.17 31.09 1.40
N THR A 315 -9.98 31.95 0.83
CA THR A 315 -10.25 32.11 -0.59
C THR A 315 -8.93 32.03 -1.40
N LEU A 316 -8.97 31.36 -2.54
CA LEU A 316 -7.87 31.34 -3.52
C LEU A 316 -7.26 32.71 -3.67
N VAL A 317 -5.98 32.84 -3.37
CA VAL A 317 -5.28 34.11 -3.50
C VAL A 317 -5.14 34.48 -4.95
N LYS A 318 -5.46 35.74 -5.27
CA LYS A 318 -5.15 36.40 -6.53
C LYS A 318 -3.67 36.15 -6.89
N ASN A 319 -3.38 35.89 -8.16
CA ASN A 319 -2.07 35.75 -8.77
C ASN A 319 -1.39 34.37 -8.74
N GLY A 320 -2.18 33.27 -8.74
CA GLY A 320 -1.58 31.95 -8.95
C GLY A 320 -0.78 31.40 -7.76
N GLU A 321 -0.76 32.07 -6.61
CA GLU A 321 -0.24 31.50 -5.38
C GLU A 321 -1.23 30.46 -4.83
N LEU A 322 -1.10 29.25 -5.29
CA LEU A 322 -1.76 28.02 -4.77
C LEU A 322 -1.48 27.79 -3.27
N LEU A 323 -0.72 28.62 -2.68
CA LEU A 323 0.15 28.33 -1.55
C LEU A 323 -0.47 28.57 -0.20
N LYS A 324 -1.71 29.00 -0.15
CA LYS A 324 -2.39 29.22 1.14
C LYS A 324 -3.48 28.21 1.45
N LYS A 325 -3.67 27.20 0.58
CA LYS A 325 -4.59 26.11 0.87
C LYS A 325 -3.81 24.91 1.42
N PRO A 326 -4.14 24.45 2.61
CA PRO A 326 -3.59 23.18 3.12
C PRO A 326 -4.15 21.96 2.35
N ALA A 327 -5.21 22.15 1.54
CA ALA A 327 -5.87 21.12 0.77
C ALA A 327 -5.53 21.21 -0.73
N GLY A 328 -5.13 20.09 -1.34
CA GLY A 328 -4.80 19.98 -2.77
C GLY A 328 -5.80 19.15 -3.59
N ASP A 329 -6.81 18.54 -2.95
CA ASP A 329 -7.83 17.68 -3.58
C ASP A 329 -9.09 17.61 -2.69
N GLY A 330 -10.10 16.81 -3.09
CA GLY A 330 -11.33 16.62 -2.33
C GLY A 330 -11.16 15.77 -1.06
N GLY A 331 -12.18 15.86 -0.17
CA GLY A 331 -12.16 15.13 1.11
C GLY A 331 -12.00 13.62 0.96
N TYR A 332 -12.58 13.01 -0.08
CA TYR A 332 -12.42 11.58 -0.39
C TYR A 332 -10.96 11.19 -0.73
N HIS A 333 -10.09 12.16 -0.95
CA HIS A 333 -8.64 11.98 -1.15
C HIS A 333 -7.82 12.58 0.00
N TYR A 334 -8.31 12.55 1.24
CA TYR A 334 -7.61 13.11 2.38
C TYR A 334 -7.23 14.58 2.16
N ASN A 335 -8.12 15.33 1.47
CA ASN A 335 -7.93 16.71 1.01
C ASN A 335 -6.66 16.91 0.14
N GLY A 336 -6.05 15.84 -0.36
CA GLY A 336 -4.76 15.90 -1.06
C GLY A 336 -3.61 16.40 -0.19
N SER A 337 -3.70 16.26 1.14
CA SER A 337 -2.68 16.76 2.07
C SER A 337 -1.39 15.93 2.04
N PRO A 338 -0.25 16.50 1.64
CA PRO A 338 1.04 15.83 1.74
C PRO A 338 1.36 15.40 3.18
N ILE A 339 1.02 16.23 4.18
CA ILE A 339 1.23 15.94 5.60
C ILE A 339 0.45 14.67 5.99
N TRP A 340 -0.82 14.58 5.59
CA TRP A 340 -1.63 13.42 5.94
C TRP A 340 -1.15 12.15 5.24
N PHE A 341 -0.81 12.22 3.93
CA PHE A 341 -0.23 11.09 3.20
C PHE A 341 1.12 10.64 3.78
N THR A 342 1.99 11.57 4.19
CA THR A 342 3.27 11.24 4.84
C THR A 342 3.04 10.53 6.17
N ARG A 343 2.14 11.03 7.03
CA ARG A 343 1.79 10.36 8.30
C ARG A 343 1.20 8.97 8.08
N ILE A 344 0.36 8.80 7.05
CA ILE A 344 -0.19 7.48 6.69
C ILE A 344 0.93 6.55 6.23
N GLY A 345 1.84 7.01 5.37
CA GLY A 345 3.00 6.23 4.93
C GLY A 345 3.89 5.80 6.09
N HIS A 346 4.12 6.71 7.05
CA HIS A 346 4.84 6.41 8.27
C HIS A 346 4.16 5.31 9.09
N ALA A 347 2.88 5.44 9.36
CA ALA A 347 2.11 4.44 10.08
C ALA A 347 2.03 3.08 9.35
N MET A 348 2.00 3.08 8.00
CA MET A 348 2.15 1.85 7.22
C MET A 348 3.50 1.18 7.47
N GLY A 349 4.58 1.98 7.51
CA GLY A 349 5.93 1.51 7.81
C GLY A 349 6.05 0.93 9.22
N GLU A 350 5.58 1.64 10.23
CA GLU A 350 5.58 1.16 11.62
C GLU A 350 4.82 -0.15 11.77
N ALA A 351 3.61 -0.24 11.19
CA ALA A 351 2.78 -1.45 11.23
C ALA A 351 3.48 -2.64 10.53
N MET A 352 4.12 -2.40 9.39
CA MET A 352 4.88 -3.42 8.66
C MET A 352 6.07 -3.91 9.48
N LEU A 353 6.86 -3.01 10.06
CA LEU A 353 8.00 -3.36 10.89
C LEU A 353 7.60 -4.10 12.17
N GLU A 354 6.44 -3.79 12.76
CA GLU A 354 5.90 -4.51 13.90
C GLU A 354 5.60 -5.97 13.53
N LEU A 355 4.91 -6.21 12.41
CA LEU A 355 4.59 -7.57 11.94
C LEU A 355 5.85 -8.38 11.61
N MET A 356 6.87 -7.74 11.03
CA MET A 356 8.11 -8.41 10.66
C MET A 356 8.97 -8.80 11.86
N LYS A 357 8.87 -8.09 13.00
CA LYS A 357 9.54 -8.46 14.26
C LYS A 357 8.99 -9.75 14.85
N GLY A 358 7.70 -10.01 14.66
CA GLY A 358 7.03 -11.22 15.17
C GLY A 358 7.29 -12.49 14.37
N GLN A 359 7.99 -12.40 13.24
CA GLN A 359 8.27 -13.52 12.33
C GLN A 359 9.69 -14.12 12.48
N LYS A 360 10.46 -13.69 13.50
CA LYS A 360 11.80 -14.22 13.82
C LYS A 360 11.73 -15.49 14.62
#